data_41e782fcc0ef6a9486fc99d9b03f7af0
#
_entry.id   41e782fcc0ef6a9486fc99d9b03f7af0
#
_cell.length_a   1.000
_cell.length_b   1.000
_cell.length_c   1.000
_cell.angle_alpha   90.00
_cell.angle_beta   90.00
_cell.angle_gamma   90.00
#
_symmetry.space_group_name_H-M   'P 1'
#
loop_
_entity.id
_entity.type
_entity.pdbx_description
1 polymer ?
#
loop_
_entity_poly.entity_id
_entity_poly.type
_entity_poly.pdbx_seq_one_letter_code
_entity_poly.pdbx_strand_id
1 'polypeptide(L)'
;MKLDRVLVPLDGSRLAEAAIETALGLTRGEATSTLVLLRAAEAHTFPGADPTDEQVESVREAEAYLSGVVERLRRRGITEVESAVWYGPAAPAIIQAARVKKVDLIVMSTHGRSGLGRIILGSVTESVLRGTTIPVCVVRASGAPIETPSGLKQSREREMSDASKAGSAP
;
A
#
# COMPACT_ATOMS: atom_id res chain seq x y z
N MET A 1 19.76 -2.49 -3.01
CA MET A 1 18.83 -3.61 -2.82
C MET A 1 18.19 -3.85 -4.18
N LYS A 2 18.34 -5.02 -4.73
CA LYS A 2 17.70 -5.38 -6.00
C LYS A 2 16.25 -5.74 -5.72
N LEU A 3 15.32 -5.18 -6.48
CA LEU A 3 13.89 -5.45 -6.34
C LEU A 3 13.43 -6.34 -7.51
N ASP A 4 13.60 -7.66 -7.36
CA ASP A 4 13.18 -8.61 -8.39
C ASP A 4 11.66 -8.84 -8.38
N ARG A 5 11.04 -8.79 -7.19
CA ARG A 5 9.60 -9.03 -7.01
C ARG A 5 9.01 -8.06 -6.00
N VAL A 6 8.04 -7.28 -6.43
CA VAL A 6 7.34 -6.28 -5.58
C VAL A 6 5.87 -6.63 -5.46
N LEU A 7 5.39 -6.83 -4.23
CA LEU A 7 3.99 -7.13 -3.94
C LEU A 7 3.19 -5.85 -3.69
N VAL A 8 2.05 -5.73 -4.35
CA VAL A 8 1.07 -4.67 -4.13
C VAL A 8 -0.28 -5.28 -3.76
N PRO A 9 -0.67 -5.25 -2.48
CA PRO A 9 -2.00 -5.66 -2.05
C PRO A 9 -3.05 -4.65 -2.50
N LEU A 10 -4.17 -5.14 -3.04
CA LEU A 10 -5.27 -4.35 -3.58
C LEU A 10 -6.60 -4.77 -2.92
N ASP A 11 -7.41 -3.80 -2.52
CA ASP A 11 -8.73 -4.00 -1.93
C ASP A 11 -9.88 -3.54 -2.84
N GLY A 12 -9.56 -3.15 -4.08
CA GLY A 12 -10.51 -2.59 -5.04
C GLY A 12 -10.67 -1.07 -4.93
N SER A 13 -10.05 -0.42 -3.96
CA SER A 13 -10.10 1.04 -3.83
C SER A 13 -9.08 1.73 -4.75
N ARG A 14 -9.41 2.95 -5.20
CA ARG A 14 -8.46 3.80 -5.94
C ARG A 14 -7.21 4.12 -5.13
N LEU A 15 -7.35 4.15 -3.82
CA LEU A 15 -6.25 4.42 -2.91
C LEU A 15 -5.23 3.28 -2.91
N ALA A 16 -5.71 2.02 -2.87
CA ALA A 16 -4.83 0.86 -2.99
C ALA A 16 -4.14 0.83 -4.36
N GLU A 17 -4.85 1.17 -5.44
CA GLU A 17 -4.26 1.23 -6.78
C GLU A 17 -3.18 2.33 -6.91
N ALA A 18 -3.22 3.40 -6.12
CA ALA A 18 -2.16 4.42 -6.11
C ALA A 18 -0.79 3.84 -5.68
N ALA A 19 -0.76 2.75 -4.91
CA ALA A 19 0.47 2.06 -4.53
C ALA A 19 1.17 1.42 -5.74
N ILE A 20 0.45 1.10 -6.81
CA ILE A 20 1.01 0.55 -8.05
C ILE A 20 2.00 1.54 -8.68
N GLU A 21 1.63 2.81 -8.77
CA GLU A 21 2.51 3.84 -9.37
C GLU A 21 3.80 4.01 -8.57
N THR A 22 3.71 3.92 -7.24
CA THR A 22 4.90 3.94 -6.38
C THR A 22 5.76 2.71 -6.60
N ALA A 23 5.17 1.51 -6.67
CA ALA A 23 5.89 0.27 -6.94
C ALA A 23 6.62 0.33 -8.29
N LEU A 24 5.93 0.79 -9.36
CA LEU A 24 6.53 0.99 -10.67
C LEU A 24 7.65 2.03 -10.66
N GLY A 25 7.51 3.09 -9.85
CA GLY A 25 8.56 4.10 -9.68
C GLY A 25 9.82 3.54 -9.01
N LEU A 26 9.65 2.67 -8.01
CA LEU A 26 10.76 2.02 -7.29
C LEU A 26 11.50 0.99 -8.15
N THR A 27 10.82 0.37 -9.11
CA THR A 27 11.41 -0.64 -10.02
C THR A 27 11.91 -0.02 -11.34
N ARG A 28 11.81 1.29 -11.52
CA ARG A 28 12.31 1.98 -12.72
C ARG A 28 13.83 1.79 -12.86
N GLY A 29 14.22 1.18 -13.98
CA GLY A 29 15.62 0.88 -14.28
C GLY A 29 16.02 -0.57 -14.06
N GLU A 30 15.13 -1.39 -13.50
CA GLU A 30 15.33 -2.84 -13.40
C GLU A 30 14.43 -3.55 -14.43
N ALA A 31 14.98 -3.91 -15.56
CA ALA A 31 14.24 -4.49 -16.71
C ALA A 31 13.56 -5.85 -16.41
N THR A 32 13.80 -6.43 -15.24
CA THR A 32 13.37 -7.81 -14.88
C THR A 32 12.48 -7.84 -13.63
N SER A 33 12.10 -6.69 -13.08
CA SER A 33 11.25 -6.67 -11.87
C SER A 33 9.83 -7.10 -12.16
N THR A 34 9.33 -8.07 -11.42
CA THR A 34 7.94 -8.54 -11.49
C THR A 34 7.06 -7.82 -10.47
N LEU A 35 5.99 -7.20 -10.94
CA LEU A 35 4.94 -6.66 -10.08
C LEU A 35 3.94 -7.77 -9.74
N VAL A 36 3.77 -8.07 -8.46
CA VAL A 36 2.82 -9.07 -7.97
C VAL A 36 1.62 -8.35 -7.37
N LEU A 37 0.48 -8.37 -8.05
CA LEU A 37 -0.78 -7.83 -7.56
C LEU A 37 -1.50 -8.89 -6.73
N LEU A 38 -1.88 -8.56 -5.51
CA LEU A 38 -2.55 -9.48 -4.60
C LEU A 38 -3.92 -8.93 -4.19
N ARG A 39 -4.93 -9.78 -4.20
CA ARG A 39 -6.19 -9.51 -3.51
C ARG A 39 -6.49 -10.62 -2.52
N ALA A 40 -6.74 -10.25 -1.27
CA ALA A 40 -7.33 -11.16 -0.29
C ALA A 40 -8.83 -11.28 -0.59
N ALA A 41 -9.33 -12.52 -0.70
CA ALA A 41 -10.74 -12.83 -0.82
C ALA A 41 -11.24 -13.38 0.51
N GLU A 42 -12.21 -12.72 1.10
CA GLU A 42 -12.82 -13.13 2.35
C GLU A 42 -14.33 -13.18 2.17
N ALA A 43 -14.93 -14.36 2.37
CA ALA A 43 -16.37 -14.51 2.29
C ALA A 43 -17.04 -13.81 3.48
N HIS A 44 -18.07 -13.03 3.21
CA HIS A 44 -18.94 -12.46 4.22
C HIS A 44 -20.16 -13.35 4.35
N THR A 45 -20.18 -14.20 5.36
CA THR A 45 -21.28 -15.14 5.59
C THR A 45 -22.53 -14.39 6.04
N PHE A 46 -23.59 -14.43 5.24
CA PHE A 46 -24.92 -13.94 5.63
C PHE A 46 -25.77 -15.09 6.19
N PRO A 47 -26.65 -14.81 7.16
CA PRO A 47 -27.58 -15.82 7.65
C PRO A 47 -28.42 -16.43 6.52
N GLY A 48 -28.28 -17.74 6.28
CA GLY A 48 -29.02 -18.48 5.26
C GLY A 48 -28.33 -18.65 3.91
N ALA A 49 -27.15 -18.10 3.71
CA ALA A 49 -26.32 -18.34 2.53
C ALA A 49 -25.45 -19.59 2.72
N ASP A 50 -25.12 -20.29 1.62
CA ASP A 50 -24.13 -21.37 1.65
C ASP A 50 -22.73 -20.77 1.72
N PRO A 51 -21.95 -21.06 2.79
CA PRO A 51 -20.60 -20.53 2.93
C PRO A 51 -19.68 -20.88 1.76
N THR A 52 -19.94 -22.00 1.07
CA THR A 52 -19.12 -22.45 -0.06
C THR A 52 -19.39 -21.60 -1.30
N ASP A 53 -20.64 -21.28 -1.57
CA ASP A 53 -21.01 -20.44 -2.72
C ASP A 53 -20.46 -19.01 -2.55
N GLU A 54 -20.57 -18.44 -1.35
CA GLU A 54 -20.02 -17.12 -1.06
C GLU A 54 -18.49 -17.07 -1.16
N GLN A 55 -17.83 -18.16 -0.73
CA GLN A 55 -16.39 -18.27 -0.89
C GLN A 55 -15.98 -18.28 -2.36
N VAL A 56 -16.66 -19.07 -3.18
CA VAL A 56 -16.40 -19.15 -4.62
C VAL A 56 -16.63 -17.79 -5.29
N GLU A 57 -17.72 -17.11 -4.94
CA GLU A 57 -18.03 -15.80 -5.52
C GLU A 57 -17.01 -14.75 -5.12
N SER A 58 -16.58 -14.69 -3.84
CA SER A 58 -15.56 -13.74 -3.38
C SER A 58 -14.22 -13.93 -4.12
N VAL A 59 -13.84 -15.16 -4.44
CA VAL A 59 -12.64 -15.47 -5.23
C VAL A 59 -12.82 -15.01 -6.69
N ARG A 60 -13.98 -15.29 -7.31
CA ARG A 60 -14.28 -14.87 -8.69
C ARG A 60 -14.25 -13.34 -8.85
N GLU A 61 -14.86 -12.62 -7.91
CA GLU A 61 -14.82 -11.16 -7.90
C GLU A 61 -13.36 -10.63 -7.78
N ALA A 62 -12.57 -11.25 -6.90
CA ALA A 62 -11.18 -10.89 -6.72
C ALA A 62 -10.35 -11.13 -8.00
N GLU A 63 -10.55 -12.28 -8.67
CA GLU A 63 -9.89 -12.63 -9.93
C GLU A 63 -10.30 -11.68 -11.06
N ALA A 64 -11.60 -11.40 -11.22
CA ALA A 64 -12.12 -10.48 -12.23
C ALA A 64 -11.54 -9.08 -12.06
N TYR A 65 -11.50 -8.58 -10.82
CA TYR A 65 -10.90 -7.29 -10.50
C TYR A 65 -9.42 -7.24 -10.87
N LEU A 66 -8.63 -8.21 -10.40
CA LEU A 66 -7.19 -8.27 -10.69
C LEU A 66 -6.90 -8.40 -12.18
N SER A 67 -7.69 -9.20 -12.90
CA SER A 67 -7.56 -9.33 -14.36
C SER A 67 -7.74 -7.99 -15.07
N GLY A 68 -8.73 -7.19 -14.65
CA GLY A 68 -8.93 -5.84 -15.17
C GLY A 68 -7.75 -4.90 -14.88
N VAL A 69 -7.14 -5.00 -13.69
CA VAL A 69 -5.95 -4.20 -13.35
C VAL A 69 -4.75 -4.63 -14.21
N VAL A 70 -4.48 -5.93 -14.32
CA VAL A 70 -3.39 -6.48 -15.14
C VAL A 70 -3.52 -6.04 -16.59
N GLU A 71 -4.73 -6.11 -17.15
CA GLU A 71 -4.97 -5.68 -18.53
C GLU A 71 -4.71 -4.19 -18.74
N ARG A 72 -5.12 -3.33 -17.78
CA ARG A 72 -4.80 -1.90 -17.83
C ARG A 72 -3.28 -1.64 -17.80
N LEU A 73 -2.53 -2.38 -16.99
CA LEU A 73 -1.07 -2.25 -16.92
C LEU A 73 -0.38 -2.74 -18.18
N ARG A 74 -0.83 -3.86 -18.75
CA ARG A 74 -0.30 -4.39 -20.02
C ARG A 74 -0.52 -3.41 -21.18
N ARG A 75 -1.69 -2.76 -21.25
CA ARG A 75 -1.95 -1.70 -22.24
C ARG A 75 -1.02 -0.49 -22.09
N ARG A 76 -0.47 -0.25 -20.92
CA ARG A 76 0.56 0.77 -20.63
C ARG A 76 1.99 0.28 -20.92
N GLY A 77 2.16 -0.93 -21.45
CA GLY A 77 3.47 -1.53 -21.76
C GLY A 77 4.16 -2.22 -20.57
N ILE A 78 3.45 -2.40 -19.45
CA ILE A 78 3.98 -3.09 -18.26
C ILE A 78 3.63 -4.58 -18.40
N THR A 79 4.59 -5.40 -18.81
CA THR A 79 4.38 -6.82 -19.14
C THR A 79 4.69 -7.76 -17.98
N GLU A 80 5.67 -7.40 -17.14
CA GLU A 80 6.10 -8.21 -15.99
C GLU A 80 5.16 -8.04 -14.80
N VAL A 81 3.92 -8.53 -14.96
CA VAL A 81 2.85 -8.44 -13.95
C VAL A 81 2.23 -9.80 -13.71
N GLU A 82 2.25 -10.25 -12.46
CA GLU A 82 1.52 -11.42 -11.96
C GLU A 82 0.34 -10.97 -11.11
N SER A 83 -0.74 -11.75 -11.08
CA SER A 83 -1.84 -11.59 -10.14
C SER A 83 -2.02 -12.83 -9.29
N ALA A 84 -2.45 -12.66 -8.05
CA ALA A 84 -2.74 -13.75 -7.13
C ALA A 84 -3.94 -13.39 -6.24
N VAL A 85 -4.87 -14.32 -6.11
CA VAL A 85 -5.92 -14.27 -5.11
C VAL A 85 -5.53 -15.17 -3.95
N TRP A 86 -5.68 -14.68 -2.73
CA TRP A 86 -5.43 -15.45 -1.51
C TRP A 86 -6.69 -15.43 -0.66
N TYR A 87 -7.17 -16.61 -0.28
CA TYR A 87 -8.37 -16.69 0.55
C TYR A 87 -8.05 -16.46 2.03
N GLY A 88 -8.88 -15.66 2.69
CA GLY A 88 -8.81 -15.38 4.12
C GLY A 88 -8.57 -13.91 4.47
N PRO A 89 -8.40 -13.60 5.77
CA PRO A 89 -8.19 -12.24 6.26
C PRO A 89 -7.00 -11.55 5.59
N ALA A 90 -7.14 -10.26 5.27
CA ALA A 90 -6.20 -9.54 4.42
C ALA A 90 -4.75 -9.57 4.91
N ALA A 91 -4.48 -9.29 6.19
CA ALA A 91 -3.09 -9.20 6.67
C ALA A 91 -2.36 -10.56 6.67
N PRO A 92 -2.91 -11.68 7.18
CA PRO A 92 -2.34 -13.01 7.01
C PRO A 92 -2.13 -13.40 5.56
N ALA A 93 -3.11 -13.13 4.68
CA ALA A 93 -3.04 -13.42 3.26
C ALA A 93 -1.85 -12.70 2.59
N ILE A 94 -1.67 -11.41 2.88
CA ILE A 94 -0.55 -10.61 2.36
C ILE A 94 0.79 -11.18 2.83
N ILE A 95 0.93 -11.46 4.12
CA ILE A 95 2.18 -11.98 4.70
C ILE A 95 2.53 -13.35 4.11
N GLN A 96 1.55 -14.23 3.99
CA GLN A 96 1.75 -15.56 3.45
C GLN A 96 2.09 -15.52 1.96
N ALA A 97 1.35 -14.75 1.18
CA ALA A 97 1.62 -14.55 -0.24
C ALA A 97 3.02 -13.97 -0.48
N ALA A 98 3.43 -12.98 0.32
CA ALA A 98 4.75 -12.37 0.21
C ALA A 98 5.88 -13.38 0.43
N ARG A 99 5.72 -14.29 1.39
CA ARG A 99 6.68 -15.38 1.65
C ARG A 99 6.71 -16.40 0.51
N VAL A 100 5.54 -16.90 0.08
CA VAL A 100 5.41 -17.92 -0.97
C VAL A 100 5.93 -17.40 -2.31
N LYS A 101 5.61 -16.16 -2.64
CA LYS A 101 6.05 -15.50 -3.88
C LYS A 101 7.48 -14.97 -3.80
N LYS A 102 8.14 -15.07 -2.65
CA LYS A 102 9.53 -14.61 -2.40
C LYS A 102 9.72 -13.15 -2.83
N VAL A 103 8.85 -12.27 -2.36
CA VAL A 103 8.94 -10.85 -2.71
C VAL A 103 10.00 -10.14 -1.88
N ASP A 104 10.61 -9.11 -2.47
CA ASP A 104 11.66 -8.30 -1.86
C ASP A 104 11.12 -7.05 -1.15
N LEU A 105 9.93 -6.64 -1.56
CA LEU A 105 9.26 -5.44 -1.05
C LEU A 105 7.74 -5.60 -1.12
N ILE A 106 7.05 -5.12 -0.08
CA ILE A 106 5.60 -4.92 -0.08
C ILE A 106 5.35 -3.42 -0.21
N VAL A 107 4.54 -2.99 -1.18
CA VAL A 107 4.11 -1.59 -1.33
C VAL A 107 2.62 -1.52 -1.13
N MET A 108 2.18 -0.82 -0.10
CA MET A 108 0.76 -0.74 0.24
C MET A 108 0.34 0.66 0.69
N SER A 109 -0.91 1.02 0.46
CA SER A 109 -1.45 2.31 0.86
C SER A 109 -1.97 2.30 2.30
N THR A 110 -1.92 3.47 2.96
CA THR A 110 -2.64 3.68 4.22
C THR A 110 -4.01 4.30 3.95
N HIS A 111 -5.02 3.94 4.74
CA HIS A 111 -6.30 4.63 4.72
C HIS A 111 -6.16 6.04 5.35
N GLY A 112 -6.08 7.07 4.51
CA GLY A 112 -6.06 8.46 4.92
C GLY A 112 -7.45 9.06 5.17
N ARG A 113 -8.42 8.27 5.68
CA ARG A 113 -9.83 8.72 5.80
C ARG A 113 -10.18 9.49 7.06
N SER A 114 -9.33 9.58 8.06
CA SER A 114 -9.62 10.40 9.24
C SER A 114 -8.97 11.78 9.09
N GLY A 115 -9.79 12.80 8.82
CA GLY A 115 -9.40 14.22 8.79
C GLY A 115 -8.92 14.77 10.15
N LEU A 116 -8.38 13.93 11.02
CA LEU A 116 -7.90 14.24 12.37
C LEU A 116 -6.38 14.34 12.44
N GLY A 117 -5.71 14.72 11.35
CA GLY A 117 -4.28 15.11 11.42
C GLY A 117 -3.28 14.02 11.85
N ARG A 118 -3.71 12.90 12.38
CA ARG A 118 -2.83 11.79 12.77
C ARG A 118 -2.72 10.75 11.65
N ILE A 119 -1.50 10.28 11.40
CA ILE A 119 -1.27 9.15 10.50
C ILE A 119 -1.88 7.92 11.17
N ILE A 120 -3.13 7.59 10.83
CA ILE A 120 -3.71 6.32 11.24
C ILE A 120 -3.24 5.29 10.21
N LEU A 121 -2.27 4.49 10.60
CA LEU A 121 -1.94 3.27 9.89
C LEU A 121 -3.19 2.39 9.93
N GLY A 122 -3.75 2.02 8.76
CA GLY A 122 -4.89 1.12 8.72
C GLY A 122 -4.56 -0.22 9.39
N SER A 123 -5.56 -0.86 10.00
CA SER A 123 -5.38 -2.12 10.76
C SER A 123 -4.65 -3.21 9.97
N VAL A 124 -4.92 -3.32 8.66
CA VAL A 124 -4.22 -4.27 7.78
C VAL A 124 -2.74 -3.90 7.63
N THR A 125 -2.43 -2.63 7.38
CA THR A 125 -1.05 -2.16 7.23
C THR A 125 -0.25 -2.35 8.51
N GLU A 126 -0.84 -2.02 9.67
CA GLU A 126 -0.21 -2.24 10.97
C GLU A 126 0.05 -3.73 11.22
N SER A 127 -0.92 -4.59 10.93
CA SER A 127 -0.78 -6.04 11.11
C SER A 127 0.30 -6.63 10.18
N VAL A 128 0.38 -6.16 8.93
CA VAL A 128 1.44 -6.57 8.00
C VAL A 128 2.81 -6.14 8.50
N LEU A 129 2.98 -4.88 8.94
CA LEU A 129 4.24 -4.38 9.50
C LEU A 129 4.71 -5.19 10.72
N ARG A 130 3.80 -5.60 11.59
CA ARG A 130 4.12 -6.43 12.76
C ARG A 130 4.41 -7.89 12.41
N GLY A 131 3.84 -8.40 11.31
CA GLY A 131 3.85 -9.82 10.96
C GLY A 131 4.87 -10.24 9.93
N THR A 132 5.64 -9.31 9.33
CA THR A 132 6.63 -9.62 8.29
C THR A 132 8.01 -9.05 8.61
N THR A 133 9.03 -9.73 8.09
CA THR A 133 10.42 -9.21 8.05
C THR A 133 10.77 -8.63 6.68
N ILE A 134 9.87 -8.77 5.71
CA ILE A 134 10.04 -8.19 4.38
C ILE A 134 9.85 -6.67 4.49
N PRO A 135 10.70 -5.84 3.86
CA PRO A 135 10.52 -4.40 3.82
C PRO A 135 9.11 -4.00 3.35
N VAL A 136 8.52 -3.00 3.99
CA VAL A 136 7.19 -2.47 3.63
C VAL A 136 7.31 -0.99 3.32
N CYS A 137 6.95 -0.60 2.11
CA CYS A 137 6.79 0.79 1.71
C CYS A 137 5.31 1.18 1.88
N VAL A 138 5.07 2.18 2.71
CA VAL A 138 3.72 2.66 2.98
C VAL A 138 3.47 3.95 2.22
N VAL A 139 2.49 3.92 1.31
CA VAL A 139 2.09 5.04 0.47
C VAL A 139 0.91 5.77 1.10
N ARG A 140 1.04 7.07 1.29
CA ARG A 140 -0.05 7.91 1.78
C ARG A 140 -0.96 8.34 0.62
N ALA A 141 -2.25 8.51 0.92
CA ALA A 141 -3.18 9.12 -0.02
C ALA A 141 -2.69 10.51 -0.45
N SER A 142 -2.77 10.80 -1.74
CA SER A 142 -2.52 12.15 -2.25
C SER A 142 -3.48 13.16 -1.57
N GLY A 143 -2.93 14.27 -1.07
CA GLY A 143 -3.71 15.29 -0.36
C GLY A 143 -3.95 15.02 1.13
N ALA A 144 -3.41 13.93 1.70
CA ALA A 144 -3.45 13.73 3.14
C ALA A 144 -2.66 14.84 3.87
N PRO A 145 -3.19 15.48 4.93
CA PRO A 145 -2.51 16.53 5.66
C PRO A 145 -1.14 16.06 6.17
N ILE A 146 -0.12 16.88 5.98
CA ILE A 146 1.21 16.63 6.54
C ILE A 146 1.28 17.37 7.87
N GLU A 147 1.31 16.65 8.98
CA GLU A 147 1.61 17.25 10.27
C GLU A 147 3.12 17.48 10.40
N THR A 148 3.49 18.72 10.60
CA THR A 148 4.86 19.04 11.01
C THR A 148 4.99 18.71 12.49
N PRO A 149 5.95 17.87 12.90
CA PRO A 149 6.19 17.60 14.31
C PRO A 149 6.33 18.90 15.09
N SER A 150 5.64 19.00 16.23
CA SER A 150 5.57 20.25 17.02
C SER A 150 6.94 20.80 17.41
N GLY A 151 7.97 19.97 17.52
CA GLY A 151 9.34 20.40 17.76
C GLY A 151 9.98 21.19 16.62
N LEU A 152 9.58 20.94 15.36
CA LEU A 152 10.12 21.70 14.20
C LEU A 152 9.49 23.09 14.06
N LYS A 153 8.29 23.33 14.59
CA LYS A 153 7.66 24.66 14.61
C LYS A 153 8.45 25.59 15.56
N GLN A 154 8.80 25.10 16.74
CA GLN A 154 9.54 25.89 17.72
C GLN A 154 10.97 26.24 17.27
N SER A 155 11.63 25.39 16.49
CA SER A 155 12.96 25.67 15.95
C SER A 155 12.92 26.79 14.91
N ARG A 156 11.93 26.80 14.01
CA ARG A 156 11.76 27.86 13.00
C ARG A 156 11.38 29.22 13.63
N GLU A 157 10.55 29.22 14.66
CA GLU A 157 10.18 30.46 15.36
C GLU A 157 11.37 31.02 16.13
N ARG A 158 12.23 30.19 16.70
CA ARG A 158 13.49 30.63 17.35
C ARG A 158 14.49 31.20 16.34
N GLU A 159 14.72 30.52 15.22
CA GLU A 159 15.62 31.03 14.15
C GLU A 159 15.11 32.35 13.56
N MET A 160 13.83 32.52 13.35
CA MET A 160 13.26 33.81 12.89
C MET A 160 13.37 34.92 13.94
N SER A 161 13.21 34.60 15.23
CA SER A 161 13.36 35.56 16.33
C SER A 161 14.79 35.99 16.50
N ASP A 162 15.74 35.08 16.39
CA ASP A 162 17.17 35.38 16.50
C ASP A 162 17.71 36.16 15.29
N ALA A 163 17.24 35.85 14.07
CA ALA A 163 17.58 36.62 12.87
C ALA A 163 17.02 38.07 12.93
N SER A 164 15.81 38.25 13.51
CA SER A 164 15.24 39.59 13.71
C SER A 164 16.01 40.43 14.73
N LYS A 165 16.59 39.80 15.75
CA LYS A 165 17.40 40.50 16.77
C LYS A 165 18.81 40.83 16.28
N ALA A 166 19.38 40.02 15.39
CA ALA A 166 20.70 40.27 14.83
C ALA A 166 20.73 41.40 13.79
N GLY A 167 19.59 41.79 13.21
CA GLY A 167 19.48 42.84 12.21
C GLY A 167 19.24 44.26 12.78
N SER A 168 19.15 44.42 14.11
CA SER A 168 18.86 45.73 14.76
C SER A 168 19.94 46.19 15.72
N ALA A 169 21.19 45.96 15.40
CA ALA A 169 22.31 46.63 16.08
C ALA A 169 22.74 47.88 15.29
N PRO A 170 22.90 49.04 15.96
CA PRO A 170 23.19 50.32 15.32
C PRO A 170 24.61 50.42 14.75
#